data_519f1b64b815c1dd52ac53fc5ee2cd1b
#
_entry.id   519f1b64b815c1dd52ac53fc5ee2cd1b
#
_cell.length_a   1.000
_cell.length_b   1.000
_cell.length_c   1.000
_cell.angle_alpha   90.00
_cell.angle_beta   90.00
_cell.angle_gamma   90.00
#
_symmetry.space_group_name_H-M   'P 1'
#
loop_
_entity.id
_entity.type
_entity.pdbx_description
1 polymer ?
#
loop_
_entity_poly.entity_id
_entity_poly.type
_entity_poly.pdbx_seq_one_letter_code
_entity_poly.pdbx_strand_id
1 'polypeptide(L)'
;MHEIEVNRNSHLIDPQLHIWGWEVPVYLFLGGLAAGIMIFSALMGDRFPLEQRSRWARWLPFAAPLLLSVGMLALMMDLEYKLHVYRFYLAFRVTSPMSWGSWILLGIYPATIGLGLANLQAGEVAALGSWGPLRLLKGAIGWGHDFASRHRRGVQAANLVLGLGLGIYTGVLLGTLGARPAWNSALLGPLFLVSGLSTGPP
;
A
#
# COMPACT_ATOMS: atom_id res chain seq x y z
N MET A 1 13.21 19.51 46.99
CA MET A 1 13.01 19.13 45.57
C MET A 1 11.57 18.70 45.47
N HIS A 2 10.70 19.50 44.84
CA HIS A 2 9.34 19.05 44.52
C HIS A 2 9.44 18.23 43.26
N GLU A 3 9.19 16.92 43.35
CA GLU A 3 8.94 16.09 42.17
C GLU A 3 7.69 16.62 41.46
N ILE A 4 7.87 17.09 40.24
CA ILE A 4 6.76 17.46 39.37
C ILE A 4 6.20 16.14 38.89
N GLU A 5 5.16 15.63 39.54
CA GLU A 5 4.33 14.54 38.95
C GLU A 5 3.69 15.06 37.67
N VAL A 6 4.23 14.67 36.56
CA VAL A 6 3.64 14.92 35.24
C VAL A 6 2.37 14.06 35.14
N ASN A 7 1.26 14.63 35.54
CA ASN A 7 -0.04 13.94 35.45
C ASN A 7 -0.46 13.85 33.99
N ARG A 8 -0.49 12.62 33.45
CA ARG A 8 -0.83 12.33 32.04
C ARG A 8 -2.22 12.80 31.61
N ASN A 9 -3.05 13.28 32.54
CA ASN A 9 -4.41 13.78 32.31
C ASN A 9 -4.52 15.30 32.23
N SER A 10 -3.42 16.04 32.11
CA SER A 10 -3.49 17.49 31.93
C SER A 10 -3.80 17.83 30.48
N HIS A 11 -4.90 18.54 30.23
CA HIS A 11 -5.27 19.06 28.91
C HIS A 11 -4.21 19.92 28.21
N LEU A 12 -3.27 20.44 28.98
CA LEU A 12 -2.16 21.28 28.49
C LEU A 12 -0.94 20.43 28.10
N ILE A 13 -0.77 19.24 28.68
CA ILE A 13 0.41 18.38 28.52
C ILE A 13 0.12 17.17 27.62
N ASP A 14 -1.10 16.68 27.63
CA ASP A 14 -1.55 15.57 26.80
C ASP A 14 -2.78 16.02 25.99
N PRO A 15 -2.57 16.83 24.94
CA PRO A 15 -3.67 17.21 24.07
C PRO A 15 -4.26 15.92 23.50
N GLN A 16 -5.51 15.65 23.83
CA GLN A 16 -6.25 14.54 23.23
C GLN A 16 -6.30 14.83 21.73
N LEU A 17 -5.60 14.02 20.95
CA LEU A 17 -5.68 14.03 19.50
C LEU A 17 -7.07 13.49 19.10
N HIS A 18 -8.08 14.35 19.16
CA HIS A 18 -9.41 14.05 18.63
C HIS A 18 -9.46 13.94 17.09
N ILE A 19 -8.30 14.17 16.44
CA ILE A 19 -8.19 14.28 14.97
C ILE A 19 -8.02 12.92 14.31
N TRP A 20 -7.62 11.87 15.04
CA TRP A 20 -7.35 10.55 14.47
C TRP A 20 -8.22 9.48 15.15
N GLY A 21 -9.21 9.00 14.42
CA GLY A 21 -10.03 7.87 14.80
C GLY A 21 -9.32 6.53 14.52
N TRP A 22 -10.08 5.45 14.53
CA TRP A 22 -9.62 4.09 14.22
C TRP A 22 -9.23 3.92 12.73
N GLU A 23 -9.65 4.82 11.88
CA GLU A 23 -9.49 4.78 10.42
C GLU A 23 -8.01 4.84 10.02
N VAL A 24 -7.25 5.71 10.69
CA VAL A 24 -5.83 5.91 10.39
C VAL A 24 -4.98 4.69 10.78
N PRO A 25 -5.08 4.10 11.98
CA PRO A 25 -4.40 2.84 12.30
C PRO A 25 -4.74 1.70 11.34
N VAL A 26 -5.99 1.57 10.92
CA VAL A 26 -6.41 0.54 9.95
C VAL A 26 -5.73 0.77 8.61
N TYR A 27 -5.71 2.01 8.10
CA TYR A 27 -4.99 2.33 6.87
C TYR A 27 -3.50 2.03 6.96
N LEU A 28 -2.83 2.41 8.06
CA LEU A 28 -1.41 2.16 8.26
C LEU A 28 -1.09 0.66 8.30
N PHE A 29 -1.91 -0.13 8.99
CA PHE A 29 -1.76 -1.58 9.05
C PHE A 29 -1.94 -2.24 7.67
N LEU A 30 -3.03 -1.92 6.97
CA LEU A 30 -3.32 -2.48 5.65
C LEU A 30 -2.31 -2.02 4.60
N GLY A 31 -1.82 -0.77 4.70
CA GLY A 31 -0.76 -0.24 3.86
C GLY A 31 0.57 -0.98 4.05
N GLY A 32 0.94 -1.26 5.31
CA GLY A 32 2.13 -2.05 5.64
C GLY A 32 2.03 -3.48 5.11
N LEU A 33 0.88 -4.13 5.31
CA LEU A 33 0.61 -5.48 4.79
C LEU A 33 0.66 -5.51 3.25
N ALA A 34 0.05 -4.53 2.58
CA ALA A 34 0.09 -4.41 1.12
C ALA A 34 1.53 -4.21 0.61
N ALA A 35 2.33 -3.37 1.28
CA ALA A 35 3.74 -3.17 0.96
C ALA A 35 4.54 -4.48 1.06
N GLY A 36 4.34 -5.24 2.14
CA GLY A 36 4.95 -6.56 2.33
C GLY A 36 4.58 -7.53 1.19
N ILE A 37 3.30 -7.66 0.86
CA ILE A 37 2.82 -8.51 -0.24
C ILE A 37 3.45 -8.09 -1.58
N MET A 38 3.55 -6.80 -1.87
CA MET A 38 4.16 -6.29 -3.10
C MET A 38 5.63 -6.69 -3.21
N ILE A 39 6.40 -6.48 -2.15
CA ILE A 39 7.83 -6.80 -2.10
C ILE A 39 8.03 -8.30 -2.26
N PHE A 40 7.32 -9.12 -1.48
CA PHE A 40 7.41 -10.58 -1.56
C PHE A 40 7.02 -11.11 -2.93
N SER A 41 5.90 -10.65 -3.48
CA SER A 41 5.42 -11.08 -4.80
C SER A 41 6.43 -10.74 -5.91
N ALA A 42 7.13 -9.60 -5.79
CA ALA A 42 8.18 -9.20 -6.72
C ALA A 42 9.41 -10.10 -6.60
N LEU A 43 9.90 -10.35 -5.36
CA LEU A 43 11.09 -11.16 -5.11
C LEU A 43 10.89 -12.64 -5.45
N MET A 44 9.73 -13.20 -5.14
CA MET A 44 9.40 -14.58 -5.52
C MET A 44 9.33 -14.77 -7.04
N GLY A 45 9.11 -13.67 -7.77
CA GLY A 45 9.06 -13.66 -9.22
C GLY A 45 10.30 -14.20 -9.92
N ASP A 46 11.46 -13.99 -9.33
CA ASP A 46 12.75 -14.39 -9.88
C ASP A 46 13.22 -15.76 -9.36
N ARG A 47 12.71 -16.20 -8.21
CA ARG A 47 13.20 -17.42 -7.55
C ARG A 47 12.49 -18.70 -7.98
N PHE A 48 11.23 -18.62 -8.38
CA PHE A 48 10.43 -19.78 -8.71
C PHE A 48 9.77 -19.63 -10.08
N PRO A 49 9.93 -20.61 -11.00
CA PRO A 49 9.18 -20.66 -12.26
C PRO A 49 7.67 -20.63 -12.01
N LEU A 50 6.91 -20.01 -12.93
CA LEU A 50 5.45 -19.89 -12.82
C LEU A 50 4.73 -21.22 -12.60
N GLU A 51 5.24 -22.28 -13.22
CA GLU A 51 4.66 -23.62 -13.16
C GLU A 51 4.77 -24.26 -11.76
N GLN A 52 5.81 -23.90 -11.01
CA GLN A 52 6.03 -24.41 -9.66
C GLN A 52 5.31 -23.61 -8.58
N ARG A 53 4.71 -22.46 -8.94
CA ARG A 53 4.01 -21.63 -7.97
C ARG A 53 2.62 -22.20 -7.71
N SER A 54 2.26 -22.25 -6.42
CA SER A 54 0.91 -22.58 -6.03
C SER A 54 -0.09 -21.56 -6.62
N ARG A 55 -1.32 -21.97 -6.78
CA ARG A 55 -2.40 -21.08 -7.27
C ARG A 55 -2.49 -19.83 -6.40
N TRP A 56 -2.41 -19.97 -5.08
CA TRP A 56 -2.44 -18.86 -4.14
C TRP A 56 -1.31 -17.87 -4.35
N ALA A 57 -0.08 -18.33 -4.56
CA ALA A 57 1.07 -17.47 -4.82
C ALA A 57 0.94 -16.67 -6.14
N ARG A 58 0.25 -17.20 -7.15
CA ARG A 58 -0.03 -16.48 -8.40
C ARG A 58 -1.06 -15.35 -8.20
N TRP A 59 -2.07 -15.58 -7.33
CA TRP A 59 -3.13 -14.62 -7.06
C TRP A 59 -2.75 -13.60 -5.98
N LEU A 60 -1.69 -13.86 -5.21
CA LEU A 60 -1.24 -13.02 -4.09
C LEU A 60 -1.07 -11.52 -4.44
N PRO A 61 -0.50 -11.13 -5.62
CA PRO A 61 -0.35 -9.71 -5.95
C PRO A 61 -1.68 -8.95 -5.97
N PHE A 62 -2.80 -9.59 -6.29
CA PHE A 62 -4.11 -8.94 -6.29
C PHE A 62 -4.64 -8.62 -4.88
N ALA A 63 -4.10 -9.25 -3.85
CA ALA A 63 -4.47 -8.93 -2.46
C ALA A 63 -3.99 -7.52 -2.07
N ALA A 64 -2.83 -7.07 -2.58
CA ALA A 64 -2.29 -5.75 -2.23
C ALA A 64 -3.22 -4.59 -2.63
N PRO A 65 -3.73 -4.47 -3.88
CA PRO A 65 -4.65 -3.39 -4.24
C PRO A 65 -6.00 -3.50 -3.52
N LEU A 66 -6.46 -4.71 -3.17
CA LEU A 66 -7.69 -4.89 -2.38
C LEU A 66 -7.51 -4.35 -0.95
N LEU A 67 -6.46 -4.76 -0.26
CA LEU A 67 -6.15 -4.28 1.10
C LEU A 67 -5.96 -2.77 1.11
N LEU A 68 -5.24 -2.24 0.13
CA LEU A 68 -5.01 -0.82 0.00
C LEU A 68 -6.32 -0.06 -0.25
N SER A 69 -7.22 -0.60 -1.09
CA SER A 69 -8.55 0.00 -1.33
C SER A 69 -9.38 0.05 -0.06
N VAL A 70 -9.35 -1.01 0.76
CA VAL A 70 -10.05 -1.02 2.06
C VAL A 70 -9.44 0.02 3.01
N GLY A 71 -8.12 0.11 3.08
CA GLY A 71 -7.43 1.12 3.89
C GLY A 71 -7.73 2.55 3.43
N MET A 72 -7.74 2.79 2.11
CA MET A 72 -8.11 4.08 1.52
C MET A 72 -9.57 4.43 1.78
N LEU A 73 -10.46 3.45 1.75
CA LEU A 73 -11.87 3.66 2.09
C LEU A 73 -12.03 4.07 3.55
N ALA A 74 -11.32 3.42 4.48
CA ALA A 74 -11.29 3.81 5.88
C ALA A 74 -10.82 5.25 6.03
N LEU A 75 -9.71 5.62 5.40
CA LEU A 75 -9.18 6.99 5.42
C LEU A 75 -10.15 8.01 4.81
N MET A 76 -10.89 7.63 3.76
CA MET A 76 -11.91 8.48 3.15
C MET A 76 -13.09 8.71 4.10
N MET A 77 -13.39 7.77 5.00
CA MET A 77 -14.46 7.94 6.01
C MET A 77 -14.09 9.01 7.04
N ASP A 78 -12.81 9.13 7.37
CA ASP A 78 -12.28 10.15 8.28
C ASP A 78 -12.24 11.57 7.67
N LEU A 79 -12.29 11.68 6.34
CA LEU A 79 -12.25 12.98 5.67
C LEU A 79 -13.53 13.78 5.88
N GLU A 80 -13.40 15.02 6.33
CA GLU A 80 -14.50 15.96 6.48
C GLU A 80 -15.11 16.36 5.11
N TYR A 81 -14.24 16.62 4.11
CA TYR A 81 -14.65 17.02 2.74
C TYR A 81 -14.36 15.91 1.72
N LYS A 82 -15.12 14.82 1.76
CA LYS A 82 -14.93 13.61 0.94
C LYS A 82 -14.89 13.88 -0.57
N LEU A 83 -15.69 14.83 -1.06
CA LEU A 83 -15.76 15.15 -2.49
C LEU A 83 -14.52 15.88 -3.03
N HIS A 84 -13.62 16.36 -2.16
CA HIS A 84 -12.41 17.09 -2.56
C HIS A 84 -11.15 16.20 -2.62
N VAL A 85 -11.29 14.90 -2.43
CA VAL A 85 -10.19 13.91 -2.49
C VAL A 85 -9.37 14.01 -3.79
N TYR A 86 -10.02 14.31 -4.93
CA TYR A 86 -9.32 14.46 -6.21
C TYR A 86 -8.21 15.51 -6.20
N ARG A 87 -8.28 16.51 -5.30
CA ARG A 87 -7.25 17.56 -5.18
C ARG A 87 -5.88 17.01 -4.79
N PHE A 88 -5.82 15.90 -4.04
CA PHE A 88 -4.56 15.26 -3.68
C PHE A 88 -3.79 14.73 -4.91
N TYR A 89 -4.50 14.37 -5.97
CA TYR A 89 -3.93 13.86 -7.21
C TYR A 89 -3.61 14.97 -8.23
N LEU A 90 -4.26 16.12 -8.13
CA LEU A 90 -4.04 17.25 -9.05
C LEU A 90 -2.89 18.16 -8.64
N ALA A 91 -2.48 18.16 -7.37
CA ALA A 91 -1.43 19.01 -6.83
C ALA A 91 -0.21 18.17 -6.42
N PHE A 92 0.89 18.24 -7.21
CA PHE A 92 2.16 17.66 -6.80
C PHE A 92 3.05 18.72 -6.15
N ARG A 93 3.34 18.52 -4.84
CA ARG A 93 4.29 19.35 -4.10
C ARG A 93 5.41 18.47 -3.56
N VAL A 94 6.64 18.71 -4.01
CA VAL A 94 7.83 17.96 -3.59
C VAL A 94 8.09 18.04 -2.09
N THR A 95 7.69 19.14 -1.46
CA THR A 95 7.88 19.38 -0.02
C THR A 95 6.79 18.77 0.86
N SER A 96 5.74 18.18 0.26
CA SER A 96 4.61 17.60 1.01
C SER A 96 4.65 16.07 0.97
N PRO A 97 4.91 15.39 2.09
CA PRO A 97 4.85 13.92 2.17
C PRO A 97 3.50 13.36 1.71
N MET A 98 2.39 14.04 2.03
CA MET A 98 1.05 13.63 1.64
C MET A 98 0.86 13.62 0.11
N SER A 99 1.51 14.56 -0.60
CA SER A 99 1.51 14.58 -2.07
C SER A 99 2.27 13.39 -2.66
N TRP A 100 3.39 13.00 -2.06
CA TRP A 100 4.14 11.82 -2.51
C TRP A 100 3.32 10.55 -2.37
N GLY A 101 2.60 10.40 -1.23
CA GLY A 101 1.75 9.26 -1.00
C GLY A 101 0.68 9.06 -2.07
N SER A 102 0.00 10.13 -2.47
CA SER A 102 -1.05 10.05 -3.51
C SER A 102 -0.48 9.56 -4.85
N TRP A 103 0.71 9.99 -5.26
CA TRP A 103 1.34 9.56 -6.50
C TRP A 103 1.90 8.13 -6.41
N ILE A 104 2.46 7.75 -5.26
CA ILE A 104 2.86 6.35 -5.00
C ILE A 104 1.64 5.44 -5.12
N LEU A 105 0.52 5.81 -4.49
CA LEU A 105 -0.73 5.06 -4.58
C LEU A 105 -1.21 4.89 -6.02
N LEU A 106 -1.17 5.97 -6.82
CA LEU A 106 -1.55 5.91 -8.23
C LEU A 106 -0.71 4.90 -9.02
N GLY A 107 0.59 4.80 -8.71
CA GLY A 107 1.51 3.84 -9.35
C GLY A 107 1.32 2.39 -8.88
N ILE A 108 0.90 2.19 -7.63
CA ILE A 108 0.76 0.86 -7.03
C ILE A 108 -0.31 0.02 -7.74
N TYR A 109 -1.46 0.59 -8.05
CA TYR A 109 -2.55 -0.16 -8.68
C TYR A 109 -2.15 -0.80 -10.02
N PRO A 110 -1.65 -0.06 -11.02
CA PRO A 110 -1.23 -0.67 -12.28
C PRO A 110 -0.03 -1.62 -12.11
N ALA A 111 0.90 -1.34 -11.20
CA ALA A 111 2.05 -2.20 -10.95
C ALA A 111 1.63 -3.56 -10.36
N THR A 112 0.78 -3.55 -9.32
CA THR A 112 0.33 -4.78 -8.66
C THR A 112 -0.63 -5.60 -9.52
N ILE A 113 -1.57 -4.94 -10.22
CA ILE A 113 -2.48 -5.61 -11.17
C ILE A 113 -1.65 -6.21 -12.32
N GLY A 114 -0.69 -5.46 -12.86
CA GLY A 114 0.21 -5.94 -13.90
C GLY A 114 1.01 -7.16 -13.46
N LEU A 115 1.60 -7.15 -12.25
CA LEU A 115 2.31 -8.30 -11.70
C LEU A 115 1.38 -9.50 -11.48
N GLY A 116 0.18 -9.26 -10.97
CA GLY A 116 -0.85 -10.27 -10.81
C GLY A 116 -1.19 -10.92 -12.15
N LEU A 117 -1.49 -10.12 -13.17
CA LEU A 117 -1.78 -10.63 -14.52
C LEU A 117 -0.60 -11.41 -15.11
N ALA A 118 0.64 -10.92 -14.97
CA ALA A 118 1.84 -11.62 -15.43
C ALA A 118 2.09 -12.96 -14.73
N ASN A 119 1.54 -13.15 -13.53
CA ASN A 119 1.66 -14.39 -12.76
C ASN A 119 0.56 -15.41 -13.06
N LEU A 120 -0.53 -15.03 -13.77
CA LEU A 120 -1.61 -15.93 -14.12
C LEU A 120 -1.23 -16.81 -15.32
N GLN A 121 -1.74 -18.03 -15.33
CA GLN A 121 -1.69 -18.91 -16.48
C GLN A 121 -2.78 -18.53 -17.51
N ALA A 122 -2.58 -18.88 -18.77
CA ALA A 122 -3.54 -18.57 -19.85
C ALA A 122 -4.99 -19.01 -19.55
N GLY A 123 -5.14 -20.17 -18.92
CA GLY A 123 -6.46 -20.66 -18.48
C GLY A 123 -7.10 -19.81 -17.39
N GLU A 124 -6.30 -19.29 -16.45
CA GLU A 124 -6.76 -18.41 -15.37
C GLU A 124 -7.14 -17.02 -15.91
N VAL A 125 -6.39 -16.52 -16.88
CA VAL A 125 -6.70 -15.25 -17.58
C VAL A 125 -8.01 -15.37 -18.35
N ALA A 126 -8.22 -16.50 -19.05
CA ALA A 126 -9.47 -16.76 -19.76
C ALA A 126 -10.67 -16.86 -18.81
N ALA A 127 -10.50 -17.55 -17.66
CA ALA A 127 -11.51 -17.65 -16.62
C ALA A 127 -11.85 -16.29 -16.00
N LEU A 128 -10.84 -15.47 -15.70
CA LEU A 128 -11.03 -14.11 -15.19
C LEU A 128 -11.81 -13.24 -16.19
N GLY A 129 -11.46 -13.30 -17.47
CA GLY A 129 -12.14 -12.56 -18.55
C GLY A 129 -13.53 -13.10 -18.91
N SER A 130 -13.93 -14.28 -18.41
CA SER A 130 -15.28 -14.82 -18.59
C SER A 130 -16.22 -14.51 -17.44
N TRP A 131 -15.70 -14.03 -16.30
CA TRP A 131 -16.47 -13.77 -15.09
C TRP A 131 -17.35 -12.52 -15.27
N GLY A 132 -18.66 -12.65 -15.03
CA GLY A 132 -19.73 -11.68 -15.20
C GLY A 132 -19.34 -10.21 -15.48
N PRO A 133 -18.98 -9.43 -14.46
CA PRO A 133 -18.69 -7.99 -14.65
C PRO A 133 -17.38 -7.76 -15.44
N LEU A 134 -16.41 -8.70 -15.39
CA LEU A 134 -15.12 -8.55 -16.07
C LEU A 134 -15.16 -8.95 -17.55
N ARG A 135 -16.26 -9.52 -18.02
CA ARG A 135 -16.44 -9.92 -19.43
C ARG A 135 -16.26 -8.75 -20.41
N LEU A 136 -16.70 -7.55 -20.01
CA LEU A 136 -16.53 -6.33 -20.79
C LEU A 136 -15.05 -5.90 -20.90
N LEU A 137 -14.23 -6.30 -19.94
CA LEU A 137 -12.80 -5.99 -19.85
C LEU A 137 -11.91 -7.11 -20.38
N LYS A 138 -12.48 -8.18 -20.97
CA LYS A 138 -11.72 -9.35 -21.45
C LYS A 138 -10.54 -8.97 -22.36
N GLY A 139 -10.77 -8.05 -23.30
CA GLY A 139 -9.72 -7.56 -24.19
C GLY A 139 -8.60 -6.82 -23.45
N ALA A 140 -8.97 -5.95 -22.49
CA ALA A 140 -8.02 -5.21 -21.67
C ALA A 140 -7.22 -6.15 -20.74
N ILE A 141 -7.87 -7.17 -20.16
CA ILE A 141 -7.22 -8.18 -19.31
C ILE A 141 -6.20 -8.97 -20.13
N GLY A 142 -6.57 -9.43 -21.34
CA GLY A 142 -5.66 -10.16 -22.24
C GLY A 142 -4.47 -9.29 -22.66
N TRP A 143 -4.74 -8.08 -23.11
CA TRP A 143 -3.67 -7.10 -23.45
C TRP A 143 -2.75 -6.82 -22.26
N GLY A 144 -3.32 -6.59 -21.09
CA GLY A 144 -2.57 -6.35 -19.85
C GLY A 144 -1.69 -7.54 -19.45
N HIS A 145 -2.20 -8.79 -19.60
CA HIS A 145 -1.42 -10.00 -19.38
C HIS A 145 -0.24 -10.10 -20.34
N ASP A 146 -0.46 -9.90 -21.64
CA ASP A 146 0.58 -10.00 -22.67
C ASP A 146 1.64 -8.91 -22.48
N PHE A 147 1.22 -7.68 -22.21
CA PHE A 147 2.13 -6.57 -21.93
C PHE A 147 2.98 -6.81 -20.67
N ALA A 148 2.33 -7.19 -19.57
CA ALA A 148 3.00 -7.43 -18.29
C ALA A 148 3.94 -8.65 -18.35
N SER A 149 3.55 -9.70 -19.06
CA SER A 149 4.39 -10.89 -19.29
C SER A 149 5.62 -10.58 -20.13
N ARG A 150 5.46 -9.75 -21.17
CA ARG A 150 6.58 -9.29 -22.01
C ARG A 150 7.56 -8.41 -21.25
N HIS A 151 7.07 -7.56 -20.34
CA HIS A 151 7.86 -6.62 -19.55
C HIS A 151 8.00 -7.07 -18.09
N ARG A 152 7.99 -8.36 -17.82
CA ARG A 152 7.92 -8.95 -16.48
C ARG A 152 8.93 -8.36 -15.50
N ARG A 153 10.20 -8.27 -15.88
CA ARG A 153 11.26 -7.70 -15.02
C ARG A 153 10.97 -6.23 -14.64
N GLY A 154 10.49 -5.43 -15.58
CA GLY A 154 10.11 -4.04 -15.32
C GLY A 154 8.93 -3.94 -14.34
N VAL A 155 7.92 -4.78 -14.51
CA VAL A 155 6.75 -4.84 -13.62
C VAL A 155 7.15 -5.30 -12.21
N GLN A 156 8.04 -6.29 -12.09
CA GLN A 156 8.59 -6.74 -10.81
C GLN A 156 9.39 -5.63 -10.11
N ALA A 157 10.29 -4.98 -10.85
CA ALA A 157 11.08 -3.86 -10.32
C ALA A 157 10.16 -2.71 -9.86
N ALA A 158 9.13 -2.36 -10.63
CA ALA A 158 8.15 -1.36 -10.24
C ALA A 158 7.42 -1.74 -8.94
N ASN A 159 6.98 -3.01 -8.80
CA ASN A 159 6.36 -3.49 -7.57
C ASN A 159 7.32 -3.43 -6.37
N LEU A 160 8.58 -3.81 -6.57
CA LEU A 160 9.59 -3.76 -5.50
C LEU A 160 9.81 -2.31 -5.04
N VAL A 161 10.05 -1.41 -5.98
CA VAL A 161 10.31 0.02 -5.67
C VAL A 161 9.10 0.69 -5.04
N LEU A 162 7.91 0.46 -5.59
CA LEU A 162 6.67 1.04 -5.05
C LEU A 162 6.29 0.42 -3.70
N GLY A 163 6.52 -0.87 -3.50
CA GLY A 163 6.31 -1.54 -2.21
C GLY A 163 7.25 -1.02 -1.12
N LEU A 164 8.54 -0.85 -1.44
CA LEU A 164 9.50 -0.19 -0.54
C LEU A 164 9.08 1.26 -0.25
N GLY A 165 8.71 1.99 -1.30
CA GLY A 165 8.22 3.37 -1.18
C GLY A 165 6.99 3.46 -0.27
N LEU A 166 6.01 2.58 -0.42
CA LEU A 166 4.81 2.53 0.42
C LEU A 166 5.15 2.24 1.88
N GLY A 167 5.99 1.22 2.14
CA GLY A 167 6.40 0.84 3.48
C GLY A 167 7.15 1.96 4.22
N ILE A 168 8.06 2.65 3.53
CA ILE A 168 8.80 3.78 4.11
C ILE A 168 7.90 5.01 4.27
N TYR A 169 7.07 5.29 3.26
CA TYR A 169 6.19 6.45 3.24
C TYR A 169 5.24 6.49 4.43
N THR A 170 4.66 5.36 4.82
CA THR A 170 3.74 5.28 5.97
C THR A 170 4.45 5.70 7.27
N GLY A 171 5.70 5.28 7.47
CA GLY A 171 6.50 5.69 8.61
C GLY A 171 6.94 7.17 8.55
N VAL A 172 7.29 7.67 7.35
CA VAL A 172 7.62 9.10 7.17
C VAL A 172 6.40 9.97 7.45
N LEU A 173 5.23 9.59 6.96
CA LEU A 173 3.98 10.32 7.21
C LEU A 173 3.70 10.43 8.71
N LEU A 174 3.86 9.34 9.45
CA LEU A 174 3.69 9.34 10.90
C LEU A 174 4.75 10.21 11.60
N GLY A 175 5.99 10.19 11.12
CA GLY A 175 7.10 10.99 11.64
C GLY A 175 6.94 12.50 11.43
N THR A 176 6.13 12.94 10.47
CA THR A 176 5.84 14.38 10.26
C THR A 176 4.89 14.98 11.31
N LEU A 177 4.23 14.12 12.09
CA LEU A 177 3.35 14.52 13.17
C LEU A 177 4.15 14.74 14.46
N GLY A 178 4.82 15.86 14.54
CA GLY A 178 5.69 16.25 15.66
C GLY A 178 5.02 16.38 17.04
N ALA A 179 3.71 16.08 17.14
CA ALA A 179 2.94 16.20 18.37
C ALA A 179 3.30 15.17 19.48
N ARG A 180 3.94 14.05 19.09
CA ARG A 180 4.37 13.01 20.03
C ARG A 180 5.87 12.72 19.89
N PRO A 181 6.68 12.83 20.98
CA PRO A 181 8.12 12.57 20.92
C PRO A 181 8.47 11.19 20.35
N ALA A 182 7.66 10.16 20.64
CA ALA A 182 7.86 8.80 20.12
C ALA A 182 7.68 8.71 18.60
N TRP A 183 6.94 9.61 17.97
CA TRP A 183 6.70 9.64 16.53
C TRP A 183 7.68 10.53 15.77
N ASN A 184 8.37 11.42 16.46
CA ASN A 184 9.40 12.28 15.87
C ASN A 184 10.75 11.57 15.80
N SER A 185 10.76 10.39 15.15
CA SER A 185 11.96 9.57 14.98
C SER A 185 12.16 9.17 13.51
N ALA A 186 13.37 9.36 13.00
CA ALA A 186 13.76 8.91 11.66
C ALA A 186 13.70 7.38 11.51
N LEU A 187 13.62 6.64 12.62
CA LEU A 187 13.53 5.18 12.61
C LEU A 187 12.13 4.65 12.25
N LEU A 188 11.10 5.50 12.23
CA LEU A 188 9.74 5.07 11.90
C LEU A 188 9.59 4.53 10.48
N GLY A 189 10.25 5.13 9.49
CA GLY A 189 10.27 4.62 8.12
C GLY A 189 10.80 3.18 8.05
N PRO A 190 12.03 2.92 8.49
CA PRO A 190 12.57 1.55 8.58
C PRO A 190 11.71 0.60 9.42
N LEU A 191 11.16 1.06 10.55
CA LEU A 191 10.31 0.24 11.42
C LEU A 191 9.05 -0.23 10.71
N PHE A 192 8.33 0.66 10.03
CA PHE A 192 7.14 0.31 9.26
C PHE A 192 7.45 -0.62 8.10
N LEU A 193 8.58 -0.40 7.41
CA LEU A 193 9.03 -1.28 6.34
C LEU A 193 9.29 -2.71 6.87
N VAL A 194 10.06 -2.85 7.96
CA VAL A 194 10.37 -4.15 8.55
C VAL A 194 9.11 -4.82 9.10
N SER A 195 8.22 -4.08 9.73
CA SER A 195 6.92 -4.58 10.19
C SER A 195 6.09 -5.10 9.02
N GLY A 196 5.99 -4.34 7.93
CA GLY A 196 5.29 -4.76 6.70
C GLY A 196 5.91 -6.03 6.09
N LEU A 197 7.23 -6.12 6.07
CA LEU A 197 7.95 -7.33 5.61
C LEU A 197 7.68 -8.53 6.51
N SER A 198 7.54 -8.35 7.81
CA SER A 198 7.27 -9.47 8.73
C SER A 198 5.83 -9.99 8.63
N THR A 199 4.89 -9.18 8.17
CA THR A 199 3.47 -9.53 8.02
C THR A 199 3.09 -9.97 6.61
N GLY A 200 3.94 -9.68 5.61
CA GLY A 200 3.67 -9.97 4.20
C GLY A 200 3.88 -11.41 3.74
N PRO A 201 4.78 -12.22 4.30
CA PRO A 201 4.90 -13.63 3.92
C PRO A 201 3.75 -14.46 4.49
N PRO A 202 3.18 -15.39 3.69
CA PRO A 202 2.25 -16.39 4.18
C PRO A 202 2.93 -17.41 5.06
#